data_6d5ec5aca090ef0826a4bcbbe920738c
#
_entry.id   6d5ec5aca090ef0826a4bcbbe920738c
#
_cell.length_a   1.000
_cell.length_b   1.000
_cell.length_c   1.000
_cell.angle_alpha   90.00
_cell.angle_beta   90.00
_cell.angle_gamma   90.00
#
_symmetry.space_group_name_H-M   'P 1'
#
loop_
_entity.id
_entity.type
_entity.pdbx_description
1 polymer ?
#
loop_
_entity_poly.entity_id
_entity_poly.type
_entity_poly.pdbx_seq_one_letter_code
_entity_poly.pdbx_strand_id
1 'polypeptide(L)'
;NELADNIAPFLTEAFPYLPEALAENIRGKDLLGPVEALREGLTQVDPWNQEELEVTIRQLAEGFELEASELIQPCRIAITGKASSPGIFEVLELMGRENTRVRLDRMIRYLSKVKAAQEGATAVGS
;
A
#
# COMPACT_ATOMS: atom_id res chain seq x y z
N ASN A 1 -24.74 -0.64 8.71
CA ASN A 1 -25.77 -1.43 8.13
C ASN A 1 -25.24 -2.19 6.92
N GLU A 2 -26.00 -3.18 6.50
CA GLU A 2 -25.48 -4.11 5.51
C GLU A 2 -25.25 -3.50 4.15
N LEU A 3 -26.10 -2.60 3.74
CA LEU A 3 -25.92 -1.94 2.46
C LEU A 3 -24.68 -1.09 2.45
N ALA A 4 -24.48 -0.34 3.51
CA ALA A 4 -23.27 0.44 3.65
C ALA A 4 -22.05 -0.47 3.70
N ASP A 5 -22.17 -1.61 4.35
CA ASP A 5 -21.08 -2.57 4.42
C ASP A 5 -20.75 -3.14 3.05
N ASN A 6 -21.74 -3.32 2.21
CA ASN A 6 -21.50 -3.83 0.87
C ASN A 6 -20.75 -2.82 0.00
N ILE A 7 -21.02 -1.56 0.20
CA ILE A 7 -20.36 -0.50 -0.58
C ILE A 7 -19.06 -0.10 0.07
N ALA A 8 -19.08 0.05 1.39
CA ALA A 8 -17.94 0.51 2.15
C ALA A 8 -16.66 -0.29 1.90
N PRO A 9 -16.71 -1.62 1.75
CA PRO A 9 -15.47 -2.38 1.54
C PRO A 9 -14.67 -1.94 0.34
N PHE A 10 -15.31 -1.37 -0.66
CA PHE A 10 -14.59 -0.88 -1.83
C PHE A 10 -13.93 0.46 -1.59
N LEU A 11 -14.44 1.20 -0.61
CA LEU A 11 -13.95 2.55 -0.34
C LEU A 11 -13.23 2.64 0.99
N THR A 12 -13.35 1.61 1.82
CA THR A 12 -12.81 1.63 3.17
C THR A 12 -11.81 0.52 3.37
N GLU A 13 -11.64 0.12 4.60
CA GLU A 13 -10.62 -0.84 4.99
C GLU A 13 -11.16 -2.26 5.13
N ALA A 14 -12.36 -2.52 4.65
CA ALA A 14 -13.02 -3.79 4.95
C ALA A 14 -12.56 -4.97 4.10
N PHE A 15 -12.01 -4.73 2.89
CA PHE A 15 -11.57 -5.86 2.08
C PHE A 15 -10.29 -6.47 2.65
N PRO A 16 -10.14 -7.79 2.58
CA PRO A 16 -8.97 -8.45 3.16
C PRO A 16 -7.77 -8.40 2.21
N TYR A 17 -6.58 -8.43 2.79
CA TYR A 17 -5.38 -8.72 2.02
C TYR A 17 -5.21 -10.22 1.92
N LEU A 18 -4.80 -10.72 0.75
CA LEU A 18 -4.55 -12.15 0.61
C LEU A 18 -3.32 -12.55 1.43
N PRO A 19 -3.45 -13.61 2.24
CA PRO A 19 -2.31 -14.01 3.10
C PRO A 19 -1.05 -14.34 2.33
N GLU A 20 -1.15 -15.00 1.19
CA GLU A 20 0.05 -15.33 0.41
C GLU A 20 0.69 -14.09 -0.18
N ALA A 21 -0.10 -13.08 -0.56
CA ALA A 21 0.45 -11.83 -1.03
C ALA A 21 1.27 -11.14 0.06
N LEU A 22 0.73 -11.12 1.28
CA LEU A 22 1.43 -10.55 2.41
C LEU A 22 2.70 -11.33 2.74
N ALA A 23 2.61 -12.65 2.71
CA ALA A 23 3.75 -13.49 3.05
C ALA A 23 4.91 -13.28 2.08
N GLU A 24 4.61 -13.15 0.80
CA GLU A 24 5.66 -13.05 -0.21
C GLU A 24 6.24 -11.66 -0.35
N ASN A 25 5.44 -10.63 -0.07
CA ASN A 25 5.85 -9.27 -0.45
C ASN A 25 5.98 -8.32 0.72
N ILE A 26 5.43 -8.64 1.88
CA ILE A 26 5.37 -7.72 3.01
C ILE A 26 6.10 -8.27 4.23
N ARG A 27 5.85 -9.52 4.58
CA ARG A 27 6.39 -10.09 5.81
C ARG A 27 7.91 -10.16 5.76
N GLY A 28 8.52 -9.83 6.89
CA GLY A 28 9.97 -9.85 7.00
C GLY A 28 10.64 -8.65 6.39
N LYS A 29 9.86 -7.69 5.89
CA LYS A 29 10.40 -6.48 5.30
C LYS A 29 9.94 -5.27 6.09
N ASP A 30 10.82 -4.30 6.23
CA ASP A 30 10.48 -3.05 6.90
C ASP A 30 10.01 -2.07 5.82
N LEU A 31 8.72 -2.08 5.55
CA LEU A 31 8.16 -1.28 4.48
C LEU A 31 7.34 -0.08 4.98
N LEU A 32 7.27 0.12 6.30
CA LEU A 32 6.47 1.21 6.84
C LEU A 32 6.94 2.56 6.31
N GLY A 33 8.24 2.85 6.41
CA GLY A 33 8.77 4.10 5.90
C GLY A 33 8.54 4.29 4.41
N PRO A 34 8.89 3.29 3.58
CA PRO A 34 8.63 3.41 2.15
C PRO A 34 7.16 3.60 1.79
N VAL A 35 6.25 2.91 2.48
CA VAL A 35 4.82 3.06 2.18
C VAL A 35 4.30 4.42 2.65
N GLU A 36 4.80 4.93 3.78
CA GLU A 36 4.45 6.29 4.20
C GLU A 36 4.89 7.32 3.16
N ALA A 37 6.11 7.16 2.63
CA ALA A 37 6.59 8.05 1.59
C ALA A 37 5.77 7.89 0.31
N LEU A 38 5.36 6.67 0.00
CA LEU A 38 4.52 6.40 -1.16
C LEU A 38 3.19 7.14 -1.03
N ARG A 39 2.58 7.07 0.13
CA ARG A 39 1.32 7.77 0.37
C ARG A 39 1.49 9.26 0.21
N GLU A 40 2.54 9.81 0.79
CA GLU A 40 2.80 11.24 0.72
C GLU A 40 3.08 11.68 -0.71
N GLY A 41 3.95 10.94 -1.40
CA GLY A 41 4.33 11.31 -2.75
C GLY A 41 3.19 11.17 -3.75
N LEU A 42 2.44 10.08 -3.67
CA LEU A 42 1.35 9.86 -4.63
C LEU A 42 0.23 10.88 -4.46
N THR A 43 -0.08 11.27 -3.21
CA THR A 43 -1.17 12.23 -3.03
C THR A 43 -0.84 13.61 -3.56
N GLN A 44 0.41 13.86 -3.89
CA GLN A 44 0.84 15.15 -4.46
C GLN A 44 1.02 15.09 -5.96
N VAL A 45 0.82 13.94 -6.59
CA VAL A 45 0.98 13.81 -8.03
C VAL A 45 -0.06 14.66 -8.75
N ASP A 46 0.39 15.48 -9.70
CA ASP A 46 -0.49 16.35 -10.47
C ASP A 46 0.21 16.66 -11.79
N PRO A 47 -0.37 16.26 -12.94
CA PRO A 47 -1.68 15.62 -13.11
C PRO A 47 -1.70 14.17 -12.65
N TRP A 48 -2.87 13.68 -12.30
CA TRP A 48 -3.07 12.31 -11.85
C TRP A 48 -3.22 11.41 -13.07
N ASN A 49 -2.09 10.93 -13.57
CA ASN A 49 -2.09 10.04 -14.73
C ASN A 49 -1.00 8.99 -14.56
N GLN A 50 -1.04 7.99 -15.43
CA GLN A 50 -0.16 6.83 -15.28
C GLN A 50 1.31 7.20 -15.35
N GLU A 51 1.67 8.10 -16.26
CA GLU A 51 3.07 8.48 -16.42
C GLU A 51 3.62 9.14 -15.16
N GLU A 52 2.88 10.07 -14.61
CA GLU A 52 3.35 10.79 -13.41
C GLU A 52 3.36 9.88 -12.20
N LEU A 53 2.38 8.98 -12.11
CA LEU A 53 2.36 8.01 -11.03
C LEU A 53 3.56 7.07 -11.09
N GLU A 54 3.88 6.59 -12.29
CA GLU A 54 5.02 5.71 -12.45
C GLU A 54 6.34 6.40 -12.11
N VAL A 55 6.53 7.62 -12.60
CA VAL A 55 7.74 8.38 -12.32
C VAL A 55 7.90 8.58 -10.81
N THR A 56 6.80 8.93 -10.15
CA THR A 56 6.84 9.18 -8.71
C THR A 56 7.23 7.93 -7.93
N ILE A 57 6.63 6.79 -8.27
CA ILE A 57 6.93 5.55 -7.56
C ILE A 57 8.38 5.14 -7.79
N ARG A 58 8.88 5.27 -9.02
CA ARG A 58 10.26 4.90 -9.31
C ARG A 58 11.25 5.80 -8.59
N GLN A 59 10.96 7.08 -8.50
CA GLN A 59 11.82 8.01 -7.76
C GLN A 59 11.83 7.71 -6.27
N LEU A 60 10.66 7.38 -5.71
CA LEU A 60 10.58 7.02 -4.30
C LEU A 60 11.37 5.75 -4.00
N ALA A 61 11.23 4.74 -4.87
CA ALA A 61 11.96 3.49 -4.68
C ALA A 61 13.46 3.76 -4.71
N GLU A 62 13.92 4.57 -5.65
CA GLU A 62 15.33 4.91 -5.75
C GLU A 62 15.82 5.59 -4.47
N GLY A 63 15.02 6.49 -3.92
CA GLY A 63 15.37 7.18 -2.68
C GLY A 63 15.54 6.26 -1.49
N PHE A 64 14.85 5.11 -1.50
CA PHE A 64 14.98 4.11 -0.45
C PHE A 64 15.94 3.00 -0.85
N GLU A 65 16.60 3.12 -1.98
CA GLU A 65 17.51 2.10 -2.50
C GLU A 65 16.81 0.77 -2.74
N LEU A 66 15.57 0.87 -3.21
CA LEU A 66 14.75 -0.30 -3.53
C LEU A 66 14.58 -0.41 -5.04
N GLU A 67 14.38 -1.65 -5.49
CA GLU A 67 13.90 -1.84 -6.86
C GLU A 67 12.46 -1.32 -6.95
N ALA A 68 12.09 -0.83 -8.13
CA ALA A 68 10.73 -0.32 -8.30
C ALA A 68 9.69 -1.37 -7.92
N SER A 69 9.94 -2.64 -8.25
CA SER A 69 9.01 -3.71 -7.92
C SER A 69 8.81 -3.88 -6.42
N GLU A 70 9.83 -3.60 -5.63
CA GLU A 70 9.74 -3.73 -4.19
C GLU A 70 8.79 -2.71 -3.57
N LEU A 71 8.59 -1.59 -4.24
CA LEU A 71 7.62 -0.60 -3.78
C LEU A 71 6.27 -0.77 -4.47
N ILE A 72 6.30 -1.21 -5.73
CA ILE A 72 5.08 -1.44 -6.50
C ILE A 72 4.22 -2.55 -5.88
N GLN A 73 4.84 -3.62 -5.39
CA GLN A 73 4.09 -4.73 -4.85
C GLN A 73 3.30 -4.36 -3.59
N PRO A 74 3.89 -3.72 -2.58
CA PRO A 74 3.06 -3.29 -1.44
C PRO A 74 1.98 -2.30 -1.86
N CYS A 75 2.26 -1.45 -2.84
CA CYS A 75 1.24 -0.56 -3.37
C CYS A 75 0.08 -1.36 -3.97
N ARG A 76 0.40 -2.36 -4.79
CA ARG A 76 -0.61 -3.20 -5.42
C ARG A 76 -1.46 -3.91 -4.36
N ILE A 77 -0.84 -4.44 -3.33
CA ILE A 77 -1.57 -5.11 -2.26
C ILE A 77 -2.46 -4.12 -1.50
N ALA A 78 -1.95 -2.94 -1.23
CA ALA A 78 -2.74 -1.91 -0.55
C ALA A 78 -3.99 -1.55 -1.34
N ILE A 79 -3.86 -1.47 -2.66
CA ILE A 79 -4.93 -1.02 -3.53
C ILE A 79 -5.90 -2.15 -3.89
N THR A 80 -5.38 -3.34 -4.14
CA THR A 80 -6.21 -4.45 -4.65
C THR A 80 -6.35 -5.61 -3.67
N GLY A 81 -5.52 -5.69 -2.65
CA GLY A 81 -5.47 -6.81 -1.74
C GLY A 81 -4.69 -7.99 -2.26
N LYS A 82 -4.18 -7.93 -3.48
CA LYS A 82 -3.53 -9.05 -4.15
C LYS A 82 -2.16 -8.64 -4.67
N ALA A 83 -1.30 -9.63 -4.86
CA ALA A 83 0.02 -9.38 -5.41
C ALA A 83 0.02 -9.32 -6.93
N SER A 84 -1.06 -9.70 -7.58
CA SER A 84 -1.17 -9.59 -9.03
C SER A 84 -2.48 -8.91 -9.39
N SER A 85 -2.44 -8.13 -10.46
CA SER A 85 -3.58 -7.36 -10.91
C SER A 85 -3.26 -6.83 -12.30
N PRO A 86 -4.23 -6.22 -12.99
CA PRO A 86 -3.90 -5.41 -14.17
C PRO A 86 -2.88 -4.35 -13.81
N GLY A 87 -2.34 -3.66 -14.78
CA GLY A 87 -1.30 -2.67 -14.53
C GLY A 87 -1.64 -1.75 -13.38
N ILE A 88 -0.74 -1.66 -12.40
CA ILE A 88 -1.04 -0.88 -11.18
C ILE A 88 -1.27 0.60 -11.50
N PHE A 89 -0.55 1.14 -12.47
CA PHE A 89 -0.69 2.58 -12.76
C PHE A 89 -2.04 2.88 -13.39
N GLU A 90 -2.55 1.95 -14.19
CA GLU A 90 -3.90 2.07 -14.74
C GLU A 90 -4.93 2.01 -13.61
N VAL A 91 -4.76 1.08 -12.69
CA VAL A 91 -5.67 0.94 -11.56
C VAL A 91 -5.67 2.20 -10.71
N LEU A 92 -4.48 2.74 -10.43
CA LEU A 92 -4.38 3.97 -9.64
C LEU A 92 -5.05 5.14 -10.32
N GLU A 93 -4.86 5.24 -11.64
CA GLU A 93 -5.48 6.33 -12.40
C GLU A 93 -7.00 6.27 -12.29
N LEU A 94 -7.54 5.08 -12.48
CA LEU A 94 -8.99 4.88 -12.40
C LEU A 94 -9.53 5.09 -11.00
N MET A 95 -8.77 4.70 -9.99
CA MET A 95 -9.21 4.82 -8.60
C MET A 95 -9.24 6.26 -8.12
N GLY A 96 -8.31 7.07 -8.56
CA GLY A 96 -8.25 8.47 -8.16
C GLY A 96 -7.43 8.69 -6.90
N ARG A 97 -7.06 9.94 -6.69
CA ARG A 97 -6.15 10.32 -5.62
C ARG A 97 -6.70 9.99 -4.23
N GLU A 98 -7.94 10.35 -3.98
CA GLU A 98 -8.50 10.21 -2.64
C GLU A 98 -8.67 8.74 -2.24
N ASN A 99 -9.18 7.93 -3.14
CA ASN A 99 -9.33 6.50 -2.84
C ASN A 99 -7.98 5.84 -2.66
N THR A 100 -7.00 6.24 -3.45
CA THR A 100 -5.63 5.74 -3.30
C THR A 100 -5.09 6.10 -1.91
N ARG A 101 -5.30 7.34 -1.49
CA ARG A 101 -4.83 7.77 -0.17
C ARG A 101 -5.44 6.94 0.95
N VAL A 102 -6.75 6.71 0.88
CA VAL A 102 -7.44 5.95 1.91
C VAL A 102 -6.87 4.54 2.01
N ARG A 103 -6.62 3.92 0.87
CA ARG A 103 -6.11 2.54 0.89
C ARG A 103 -4.66 2.46 1.32
N LEU A 104 -3.86 3.45 0.98
CA LEU A 104 -2.48 3.50 1.48
C LEU A 104 -2.46 3.76 2.99
N ASP A 105 -3.35 4.61 3.48
CA ASP A 105 -3.45 4.83 4.93
C ASP A 105 -3.78 3.53 5.65
N ARG A 106 -4.63 2.71 5.07
CA ARG A 106 -4.94 1.40 5.64
C ARG A 106 -3.70 0.51 5.71
N MET A 107 -2.92 0.48 4.64
CA MET A 107 -1.69 -0.31 4.63
C MET A 107 -0.70 0.20 5.68
N ILE A 108 -0.61 1.51 5.82
CA ILE A 108 0.26 2.10 6.84
C ILE A 108 -0.17 1.65 8.24
N ARG A 109 -1.47 1.66 8.52
CA ARG A 109 -1.96 1.20 9.81
C ARG A 109 -1.64 -0.28 10.02
N TYR A 110 -1.81 -1.09 8.99
CA TYR A 110 -1.49 -2.51 9.06
C TYR A 110 0.00 -2.71 9.36
N LEU A 111 0.86 -2.03 8.63
CA LEU A 111 2.31 -2.16 8.84
C LEU A 111 2.72 -1.65 10.21
N SER A 112 2.09 -0.60 10.70
CA SER A 112 2.37 -0.08 12.02
C SER A 112 2.02 -1.09 13.09
N LYS A 113 0.89 -1.77 12.94
CA LYS A 113 0.47 -2.79 13.89
C LYS A 113 1.39 -4.00 13.86
N VAL A 114 1.82 -4.41 12.68
CA VAL A 114 2.74 -5.53 12.55
C VAL A 114 4.07 -5.20 13.23
N LYS A 115 4.58 -3.99 12.98
CA LYS A 115 5.83 -3.57 13.57
C LYS A 115 5.73 -3.49 15.10
N ALA A 116 4.63 -2.93 15.60
CA ALA A 116 4.43 -2.85 17.04
C ALA A 116 4.32 -4.24 17.66
N ALA A 117 3.64 -5.16 16.99
CA ALA A 117 3.51 -6.52 17.50
C ALA A 117 4.85 -7.22 17.54
N GLN A 118 5.68 -7.02 16.51
CA GLN A 118 7.01 -7.62 16.46
C GLN A 118 7.89 -7.04 17.57
N GLU A 119 7.84 -5.73 17.77
CA GLU A 119 8.62 -5.08 18.82
C GLU A 119 8.11 -5.48 20.19
N GLY A 120 6.79 -5.55 20.35
CA GLY A 120 6.22 -5.99 21.59
C GLY A 120 6.56 -7.44 21.92
N ALA A 121 6.50 -8.32 20.91
CA ALA A 121 6.86 -9.71 21.10
C ALA A 121 8.34 -9.84 21.47
N THR A 122 9.19 -9.06 20.82
CA THR A 122 10.61 -9.05 21.15
C THR A 122 10.84 -8.56 22.58
N ALA A 123 10.15 -7.51 22.98
CA ALA A 123 10.29 -6.97 24.30
C ALA A 123 9.81 -7.97 25.35
N VAL A 124 8.69 -8.62 25.08
CA VAL A 124 8.16 -9.64 25.99
C VAL A 124 9.09 -10.85 26.05
N GLY A 125 9.64 -11.22 24.89
CA GLY A 125 10.53 -12.37 24.82
C GLY A 125 11.89 -12.11 25.47
N SER A 126 12.19 -10.86 25.69
CA SER A 126 13.44 -10.53 26.36
C SER A 126 13.25 -10.45 27.85
#